data_f71d95040e1f97495c83bd9b531dee73
#
_entry.id   f71d95040e1f97495c83bd9b531dee73
#
_cell.length_a   1.000
_cell.length_b   1.000
_cell.length_c   1.000
_cell.angle_alpha   90.00
_cell.angle_beta   90.00
_cell.angle_gamma   90.00
#
_symmetry.space_group_name_H-M   'P 1'
#
loop_
_entity.id
_entity.type
_entity.pdbx_description
1 polymer ?
#
loop_
_entity_poly.entity_id
_entity_poly.type
_entity_poly.pdbx_seq_one_letter_code
_entity_poly.pdbx_strand_id
1 'polypeptide(L)'
;MTISSPKNLKQTDSVLVYKPQQSFLEKLPVVYLLHGHNANYKSWSKLADLQKLANQYQFIVVCPDGLKKSWYLNSPNKDSLQYESFFLEELMPTINRKYNVDQNNIFVTGASMGGFGAMYMMIKHPQLFAGAGSTSGVLNLHYSAFRKTTIAYLIGSYDEKNKLYDEYSPVNNLQSLQGLNKALIFDTGTEDYLYITSKQFRQKCDDLKIKATYVAQPGGHTGGYWSKSILKHFEFFSEHLKK
;
A
#
# COMPACT_ATOMS: atom_id res chain seq x y z
N MET A 1 -2.52 3.62 18.80
CA MET A 1 -1.92 4.95 19.10
C MET A 1 -2.54 6.01 18.21
N THR A 2 -2.33 7.29 18.54
CA THR A 2 -2.77 8.43 17.72
C THR A 2 -1.58 9.30 17.36
N ILE A 3 -1.65 9.95 16.19
CA ILE A 3 -0.63 10.87 15.68
C ILE A 3 -1.34 12.17 15.30
N SER A 4 -0.97 13.27 15.93
CA SER A 4 -1.49 14.59 15.59
C SER A 4 -0.83 15.09 14.31
N SER A 5 -1.62 15.50 13.34
CA SER A 5 -1.17 15.96 12.02
C SER A 5 -1.90 17.23 11.59
N PRO A 6 -1.63 18.36 12.27
CA PRO A 6 -2.33 19.62 12.00
C PRO A 6 -2.00 20.19 10.62
N LYS A 7 -0.79 19.90 10.09
CA LYS A 7 -0.33 20.41 8.80
C LYS A 7 -0.83 19.56 7.65
N ASN A 8 -0.60 18.24 7.69
CA ASN A 8 -0.80 17.38 6.54
C ASN A 8 -2.22 16.79 6.45
N LEU A 9 -2.81 16.39 7.60
CA LEU A 9 -4.16 15.83 7.63
C LEU A 9 -5.20 16.81 8.19
N LYS A 10 -4.78 17.89 8.88
CA LYS A 10 -5.63 18.82 9.62
C LYS A 10 -6.47 18.15 10.73
N GLN A 11 -6.03 17.00 11.19
CA GLN A 11 -6.67 16.19 12.22
C GLN A 11 -5.67 15.21 12.84
N THR A 12 -6.13 14.49 13.86
CA THR A 12 -5.39 13.38 14.46
C THR A 12 -5.68 12.08 13.70
N ASP A 13 -4.65 11.31 13.38
CA ASP A 13 -4.76 9.98 12.79
C ASP A 13 -4.71 8.88 13.85
N SER A 14 -5.45 7.80 13.62
CA SER A 14 -5.46 6.61 14.49
C SER A 14 -4.67 5.48 13.83
N VAL A 15 -3.81 4.82 14.61
CA VAL A 15 -2.94 3.76 14.12
C VAL A 15 -3.02 2.55 15.04
N LEU A 16 -3.32 1.36 14.50
CA LEU A 16 -3.09 0.10 15.19
C LEU A 16 -1.68 -0.40 14.88
N VAL A 17 -1.01 -0.92 15.90
CA VAL A 17 0.32 -1.51 15.76
C VAL A 17 0.34 -2.85 16.49
N TYR A 18 0.72 -3.89 15.76
CA TYR A 18 0.98 -5.22 16.28
C TYR A 18 2.48 -5.47 16.19
N LYS A 19 3.07 -5.98 17.26
CA LYS A 19 4.46 -6.40 17.29
C LYS A 19 4.55 -7.84 17.79
N PRO A 20 5.60 -8.58 17.47
CA PRO A 20 5.83 -9.88 18.06
C PRO A 20 5.78 -9.81 19.59
N GLN A 21 5.10 -10.76 20.23
CA GLN A 21 5.03 -10.86 21.69
C GLN A 21 6.40 -11.26 22.27
N GLN A 22 7.12 -12.10 21.53
CA GLN A 22 8.51 -12.44 21.78
C GLN A 22 9.29 -12.19 20.50
N SER A 23 10.44 -11.54 20.61
CA SER A 23 11.30 -11.28 19.46
C SER A 23 12.67 -11.91 19.66
N PHE A 24 13.15 -12.54 18.60
CA PHE A 24 14.50 -13.08 18.48
C PHE A 24 15.42 -12.10 17.72
N LEU A 25 14.86 -11.02 17.20
CA LEU A 25 15.57 -10.01 16.40
C LEU A 25 15.78 -8.75 17.24
N GLU A 26 16.96 -8.16 17.14
CA GLU A 26 17.27 -6.87 17.75
C GLU A 26 16.46 -5.76 17.11
N LYS A 27 16.41 -5.74 15.77
CA LYS A 27 15.61 -4.82 14.97
C LYS A 27 14.54 -5.60 14.20
N LEU A 28 13.34 -5.06 14.17
CA LEU A 28 12.21 -5.74 13.54
C LEU A 28 11.88 -5.11 12.18
N PRO A 29 11.67 -5.94 11.15
CA PRO A 29 11.11 -5.47 9.89
C PRO A 29 9.67 -4.96 10.10
N VAL A 30 9.22 -4.07 9.23
CA VAL A 30 7.91 -3.42 9.31
C VAL A 30 7.09 -3.68 8.07
N VAL A 31 5.80 -3.98 8.25
CA VAL A 31 4.79 -3.98 7.19
C VAL A 31 3.74 -2.90 7.49
N TYR A 32 3.67 -1.87 6.64
CA TYR A 32 2.56 -0.93 6.63
C TYR A 32 1.41 -1.54 5.84
N LEU A 33 0.25 -1.74 6.50
CA LEU A 33 -0.91 -2.45 5.97
C LEU A 33 -2.08 -1.49 5.75
N LEU A 34 -2.30 -1.09 4.50
CA LEU A 34 -3.21 -0.04 4.08
C LEU A 34 -4.61 -0.59 3.78
N HIS A 35 -5.64 0.05 4.34
CA HIS A 35 -7.03 -0.38 4.12
C HIS A 35 -7.64 0.15 2.81
N GLY A 36 -8.74 -0.44 2.37
CA GLY A 36 -9.49 -0.04 1.20
C GLY A 36 -10.36 1.21 1.43
N HIS A 37 -10.98 1.69 0.35
CA HIS A 37 -11.88 2.84 0.35
C HIS A 37 -13.06 2.66 1.34
N ASN A 38 -13.46 3.72 2.03
CA ASN A 38 -14.50 3.75 3.06
C ASN A 38 -14.26 2.85 4.29
N ALA A 39 -13.08 2.27 4.43
CA ALA A 39 -12.65 1.49 5.58
C ALA A 39 -11.91 2.37 6.62
N ASN A 40 -11.21 1.79 7.56
CA ASN A 40 -10.43 2.48 8.59
C ASN A 40 -9.29 1.59 9.13
N TYR A 41 -8.49 2.12 10.05
CA TYR A 41 -7.35 1.45 10.67
C TYR A 41 -7.67 0.09 11.35
N LYS A 42 -8.94 -0.20 11.69
CA LYS A 42 -9.39 -1.47 12.29
C LYS A 42 -9.80 -2.53 11.26
N SER A 43 -9.85 -2.17 9.98
CA SER A 43 -10.48 -3.04 8.98
C SER A 43 -9.73 -4.34 8.77
N TRP A 44 -8.40 -4.29 8.76
CA TRP A 44 -7.57 -5.47 8.58
C TRP A 44 -7.64 -6.45 9.74
N SER A 45 -7.78 -5.98 11.00
CA SER A 45 -7.93 -6.86 12.17
C SER A 45 -9.25 -7.64 12.19
N LYS A 46 -10.21 -7.27 11.33
CA LYS A 46 -11.45 -8.03 11.11
C LYS A 46 -11.29 -9.10 10.02
N LEU A 47 -10.26 -8.99 9.19
CA LEU A 47 -10.03 -9.86 8.04
C LEU A 47 -8.94 -10.90 8.30
N ALA A 48 -7.97 -10.59 9.16
CA ALA A 48 -6.85 -11.46 9.47
C ALA A 48 -6.41 -11.31 10.94
N ASP A 49 -5.87 -12.38 11.50
CA ASP A 49 -5.21 -12.33 12.83
C ASP A 49 -3.83 -11.69 12.69
N LEU A 50 -3.78 -10.36 12.81
CA LEU A 50 -2.56 -9.59 12.65
C LEU A 50 -1.53 -9.85 13.76
N GLN A 51 -1.98 -10.24 14.96
CA GLN A 51 -1.05 -10.61 16.03
C GLN A 51 -0.35 -11.94 15.72
N LYS A 52 -1.09 -12.90 15.17
CA LYS A 52 -0.50 -14.17 14.71
C LYS A 52 0.52 -13.92 13.59
N LEU A 53 0.21 -13.07 12.60
CA LEU A 53 1.15 -12.72 11.53
C LEU A 53 2.41 -12.03 12.07
N ALA A 54 2.25 -11.08 13.01
CA ALA A 54 3.37 -10.41 13.65
C ALA A 54 4.28 -11.42 14.39
N ASN A 55 3.70 -12.35 15.14
CA ASN A 55 4.44 -13.39 15.85
C ASN A 55 5.15 -14.36 14.90
N GLN A 56 4.44 -14.84 13.88
CA GLN A 56 4.92 -15.86 12.95
C GLN A 56 6.09 -15.37 12.10
N TYR A 57 5.97 -14.16 11.55
CA TYR A 57 6.95 -13.61 10.62
C TYR A 57 7.90 -12.59 11.25
N GLN A 58 7.76 -12.32 12.55
CA GLN A 58 8.58 -11.36 13.29
C GLN A 58 8.52 -9.94 12.70
N PHE A 59 7.34 -9.51 12.20
CA PHE A 59 7.10 -8.17 11.70
C PHE A 59 6.41 -7.26 12.72
N ILE A 60 6.75 -5.98 12.71
CA ILE A 60 5.85 -4.93 13.19
C ILE A 60 4.80 -4.68 12.09
N VAL A 61 3.53 -4.85 12.41
CA VAL A 61 2.41 -4.58 11.49
C VAL A 61 1.76 -3.27 11.87
N VAL A 62 1.79 -2.29 10.98
CA VAL A 62 1.28 -0.94 11.20
C VAL A 62 0.07 -0.70 10.31
N CYS A 63 -1.10 -0.50 10.90
CA CYS A 63 -2.35 -0.21 10.22
C CYS A 63 -2.75 1.25 10.47
N PRO A 64 -2.35 2.21 9.64
CA PRO A 64 -2.79 3.60 9.79
C PRO A 64 -4.24 3.78 9.31
N ASP A 65 -4.92 4.82 9.81
CA ASP A 65 -6.17 5.25 9.21
C ASP A 65 -5.86 6.02 7.92
N GLY A 66 -6.10 5.37 6.80
CA GLY A 66 -5.93 5.98 5.48
C GLY A 66 -7.00 7.01 5.16
N LEU A 67 -7.76 7.46 6.15
CA LEU A 67 -8.98 8.22 5.96
C LEU A 67 -9.91 7.54 4.92
N LYS A 68 -11.17 7.81 4.92
CA LYS A 68 -12.09 7.08 4.03
C LYS A 68 -11.76 7.20 2.55
N LYS A 69 -11.06 8.27 2.14
CA LYS A 69 -10.92 8.69 0.73
C LYS A 69 -9.57 9.37 0.43
N SER A 70 -8.51 9.12 1.22
CA SER A 70 -7.22 9.79 1.02
C SER A 70 -6.47 9.32 -0.21
N TRP A 71 -6.77 8.12 -0.70
CA TRP A 71 -5.98 7.45 -1.74
C TRP A 71 -4.49 7.39 -1.40
N TYR A 72 -4.13 7.68 -0.16
CA TYR A 72 -2.74 7.68 0.33
C TYR A 72 -1.80 8.62 -0.44
N LEU A 73 -2.34 9.63 -1.12
CA LEU A 73 -1.58 10.58 -1.93
C LEU A 73 -1.65 12.01 -1.38
N ASN A 74 -0.77 12.86 -1.89
CA ASN A 74 -0.86 14.30 -1.72
C ASN A 74 -1.75 14.88 -2.81
N SER A 75 -2.73 15.73 -2.44
CA SER A 75 -3.41 16.56 -3.40
C SER A 75 -2.43 17.58 -4.03
N PRO A 76 -2.53 17.87 -5.34
CA PRO A 76 -1.79 18.97 -5.94
C PRO A 76 -2.07 20.33 -5.28
N ASN A 77 -3.28 20.52 -4.74
CA ASN A 77 -3.60 21.65 -3.89
C ASN A 77 -2.97 21.47 -2.49
N LYS A 78 -1.97 22.28 -2.18
CA LYS A 78 -1.22 22.24 -0.92
C LYS A 78 -2.06 22.55 0.33
N ASP A 79 -3.16 23.25 0.16
CA ASP A 79 -4.12 23.53 1.25
C ASP A 79 -5.12 22.39 1.48
N SER A 80 -5.09 21.38 0.63
CA SER A 80 -5.91 20.17 0.74
C SER A 80 -5.13 19.06 1.45
N LEU A 81 -5.67 17.84 1.40
CA LEU A 81 -5.10 16.66 2.02
C LEU A 81 -3.69 16.33 1.49
N GLN A 82 -2.73 16.12 2.39
CA GLN A 82 -1.35 15.75 2.10
C GLN A 82 -1.00 14.41 2.79
N TYR A 83 -1.67 13.32 2.39
CA TYR A 83 -1.52 12.04 3.09
C TYR A 83 -0.14 11.40 2.90
N GLU A 84 0.43 11.50 1.71
CA GLU A 84 1.79 11.02 1.43
C GLU A 84 2.81 11.70 2.36
N SER A 85 2.72 13.03 2.52
CA SER A 85 3.58 13.76 3.45
C SER A 85 3.36 13.33 4.90
N PHE A 86 2.12 13.14 5.34
CA PHE A 86 1.83 12.58 6.66
C PHE A 86 2.50 11.21 6.84
N PHE A 87 2.37 10.31 5.87
CA PHE A 87 2.93 8.97 5.95
C PHE A 87 4.45 9.00 6.11
N LEU A 88 5.13 9.81 5.29
CA LEU A 88 6.60 9.85 5.22
C LEU A 88 7.23 10.70 6.33
N GLU A 89 6.63 11.82 6.68
CA GLU A 89 7.22 12.82 7.57
C GLU A 89 6.76 12.68 9.03
N GLU A 90 5.59 12.05 9.27
CA GLU A 90 5.02 11.95 10.61
C GLU A 90 4.82 10.49 11.05
N LEU A 91 4.15 9.64 10.25
CA LEU A 91 3.87 8.25 10.62
C LEU A 91 5.15 7.41 10.70
N MET A 92 5.91 7.30 9.61
CA MET A 92 7.12 6.49 9.58
C MET A 92 8.14 6.92 10.65
N PRO A 93 8.48 8.21 10.81
CA PRO A 93 9.38 8.65 11.87
C PRO A 93 8.85 8.36 13.27
N THR A 94 7.54 8.42 13.48
CA THR A 94 6.94 8.09 14.79
C THR A 94 7.04 6.60 15.11
N ILE A 95 6.82 5.72 14.13
CA ILE A 95 7.03 4.28 14.27
C ILE A 95 8.51 3.98 14.54
N ASN A 96 9.41 4.60 13.79
CA ASN A 96 10.86 4.40 13.94
C ASN A 96 11.40 4.84 15.31
N ARG A 97 10.86 5.94 15.88
CA ARG A 97 11.23 6.37 17.25
C ARG A 97 10.67 5.47 18.34
N LYS A 98 9.48 4.90 18.11
CA LYS A 98 8.77 4.12 19.13
C LYS A 98 9.19 2.65 19.18
N TYR A 99 9.65 2.13 18.07
CA TYR A 99 10.01 0.72 17.90
C TYR A 99 11.40 0.60 17.27
N ASN A 100 12.12 -0.44 17.64
CA ASN A 100 13.45 -0.71 17.05
C ASN A 100 13.29 -1.33 15.66
N VAL A 101 13.12 -0.45 14.65
CA VAL A 101 12.80 -0.82 13.26
C VAL A 101 14.06 -1.13 12.47
N ASP A 102 14.05 -2.23 11.73
CA ASP A 102 15.02 -2.49 10.67
C ASP A 102 14.71 -1.67 9.42
N GLN A 103 15.48 -0.61 9.22
CA GLN A 103 15.30 0.34 8.11
C GLN A 103 15.55 -0.27 6.72
N ASN A 104 16.22 -1.42 6.65
CA ASN A 104 16.46 -2.13 5.39
C ASN A 104 15.27 -2.99 4.97
N ASN A 105 14.37 -3.30 5.91
CA ASN A 105 13.27 -4.23 5.76
C ASN A 105 11.90 -3.57 6.07
N ILE A 106 11.60 -2.50 5.36
CA ILE A 106 10.32 -1.81 5.42
C ILE A 106 9.49 -2.18 4.18
N PHE A 107 8.30 -2.72 4.41
CA PHE A 107 7.36 -3.12 3.38
C PHE A 107 6.04 -2.34 3.50
N VAL A 108 5.33 -2.21 2.40
CA VAL A 108 4.00 -1.61 2.35
C VAL A 108 3.07 -2.45 1.50
N THR A 109 1.87 -2.72 1.99
CA THR A 109 0.87 -3.49 1.25
C THR A 109 -0.54 -3.06 1.62
N GLY A 110 -1.54 -3.50 0.86
CA GLY A 110 -2.92 -3.18 1.15
C GLY A 110 -3.90 -3.69 0.11
N ALA A 111 -5.19 -3.40 0.32
CA ALA A 111 -6.26 -3.82 -0.57
C ALA A 111 -6.96 -2.64 -1.26
N SER A 112 -7.34 -2.81 -2.53
CA SER A 112 -8.12 -1.81 -3.27
C SER A 112 -7.43 -0.43 -3.28
N MET A 113 -8.03 0.60 -2.68
CA MET A 113 -7.39 1.91 -2.45
C MET A 113 -6.04 1.76 -1.70
N GLY A 114 -5.95 0.84 -0.72
CA GLY A 114 -4.70 0.54 -0.02
C GLY A 114 -3.66 -0.15 -0.90
N GLY A 115 -4.09 -1.00 -1.82
CA GLY A 115 -3.23 -1.62 -2.83
C GLY A 115 -2.68 -0.61 -3.83
N PHE A 116 -3.50 0.37 -4.22
CA PHE A 116 -3.04 1.55 -4.97
C PHE A 116 -1.99 2.32 -4.17
N GLY A 117 -2.31 2.71 -2.92
CA GLY A 117 -1.42 3.50 -2.07
C GLY A 117 -0.07 2.81 -1.85
N ALA A 118 -0.07 1.50 -1.65
CA ALA A 118 1.16 0.73 -1.46
C ALA A 118 2.06 0.78 -2.71
N MET A 119 1.51 0.52 -3.90
CA MET A 119 2.30 0.59 -5.15
C MET A 119 2.69 2.02 -5.50
N TYR A 120 1.81 3.00 -5.28
CA TYR A 120 2.11 4.42 -5.47
C TYR A 120 3.31 4.86 -4.61
N MET A 121 3.30 4.56 -3.30
CA MET A 121 4.38 4.89 -2.38
C MET A 121 5.70 4.22 -2.79
N MET A 122 5.64 2.93 -3.15
CA MET A 122 6.81 2.17 -3.60
C MET A 122 7.44 2.76 -4.85
N ILE A 123 6.63 3.12 -5.84
CA ILE A 123 7.08 3.66 -7.13
C ILE A 123 7.66 5.07 -6.95
N LYS A 124 7.06 5.87 -6.09
CA LYS A 124 7.47 7.25 -5.88
C LYS A 124 8.66 7.40 -4.94
N HIS A 125 8.79 6.47 -3.98
CA HIS A 125 9.84 6.49 -2.95
C HIS A 125 10.56 5.13 -2.84
N PRO A 126 11.11 4.58 -3.92
CA PRO A 126 11.68 3.24 -3.92
C PRO A 126 12.84 3.05 -2.94
N GLN A 127 13.53 4.12 -2.56
CA GLN A 127 14.63 4.08 -1.59
C GLN A 127 14.16 3.77 -0.16
N LEU A 128 12.88 4.04 0.17
CA LEU A 128 12.35 3.87 1.52
C LEU A 128 11.83 2.45 1.80
N PHE A 129 11.55 1.67 0.75
CA PHE A 129 10.92 0.38 0.90
C PHE A 129 11.78 -0.76 0.34
N ALA A 130 11.81 -1.88 1.05
CA ALA A 130 12.39 -3.12 0.56
C ALA A 130 11.47 -3.79 -0.46
N GLY A 131 10.17 -3.63 -0.30
CA GLY A 131 9.17 -4.17 -1.20
C GLY A 131 7.77 -3.63 -0.97
N ALA A 132 6.87 -3.96 -1.89
CA ALA A 132 5.47 -3.60 -1.81
C ALA A 132 4.55 -4.72 -2.28
N GLY A 133 3.31 -4.70 -1.76
CA GLY A 133 2.25 -5.61 -2.16
C GLY A 133 0.95 -4.87 -2.52
N SER A 134 0.13 -5.48 -3.39
CA SER A 134 -1.16 -4.93 -3.77
C SER A 134 -2.17 -6.05 -4.00
N THR A 135 -3.19 -6.16 -3.18
CA THR A 135 -4.32 -7.07 -3.45
C THR A 135 -5.52 -6.29 -4.00
N SER A 136 -6.02 -6.71 -5.15
CA SER A 136 -7.14 -6.01 -5.84
C SER A 136 -6.91 -4.49 -5.96
N GLY A 137 -5.68 -4.05 -6.21
CA GLY A 137 -5.30 -2.65 -6.22
C GLY A 137 -5.77 -1.91 -7.47
N VAL A 138 -6.03 -0.60 -7.31
CA VAL A 138 -6.34 0.30 -8.43
C VAL A 138 -5.05 0.72 -9.11
N LEU A 139 -4.51 -0.13 -9.97
CA LEU A 139 -3.17 0.08 -10.56
C LEU A 139 -3.18 0.94 -11.82
N ASN A 140 -4.36 1.26 -12.36
CA ASN A 140 -4.56 2.16 -13.50
C ASN A 140 -5.76 3.08 -13.25
N LEU A 141 -5.52 4.38 -13.07
CA LEU A 141 -6.56 5.38 -12.81
C LEU A 141 -7.38 5.76 -14.05
N HIS A 142 -6.90 5.42 -15.26
CA HIS A 142 -7.68 5.61 -16.50
C HIS A 142 -8.78 4.58 -16.70
N TYR A 143 -8.79 3.52 -15.87
CA TYR A 143 -9.86 2.53 -15.94
C TYR A 143 -11.22 3.16 -15.61
N SER A 144 -12.20 2.95 -16.46
CA SER A 144 -13.47 3.68 -16.47
C SER A 144 -14.24 3.69 -15.14
N ALA A 145 -14.11 2.61 -14.34
CA ALA A 145 -14.74 2.53 -13.02
C ALA A 145 -14.26 3.62 -12.04
N PHE A 146 -13.07 4.21 -12.26
CA PHE A 146 -12.48 5.20 -11.37
C PHE A 146 -12.62 6.65 -11.84
N ARG A 147 -13.09 6.88 -13.07
CA ARG A 147 -13.29 8.23 -13.64
C ARG A 147 -14.28 9.07 -12.83
N LYS A 148 -15.18 8.44 -12.06
CA LYS A 148 -16.20 9.08 -11.23
C LYS A 148 -16.05 8.81 -9.75
N THR A 149 -14.87 8.38 -9.29
CA THR A 149 -14.62 8.06 -7.88
C THR A 149 -14.12 9.25 -7.09
N THR A 150 -13.97 9.03 -5.79
CA THR A 150 -13.50 10.03 -4.84
C THR A 150 -12.08 10.53 -5.09
N ILE A 151 -11.31 9.89 -5.95
CA ILE A 151 -10.00 10.41 -6.35
C ILE A 151 -10.11 11.76 -7.07
N ALA A 152 -11.22 12.00 -7.79
CA ALA A 152 -11.49 13.26 -8.44
C ALA A 152 -11.54 14.47 -7.48
N TYR A 153 -11.89 14.26 -6.21
CA TYR A 153 -11.82 15.30 -5.20
C TYR A 153 -10.39 15.73 -4.85
N LEU A 154 -9.41 14.89 -5.14
CA LEU A 154 -8.01 15.13 -4.82
C LEU A 154 -7.22 15.66 -6.01
N ILE A 155 -7.45 15.09 -7.20
CA ILE A 155 -6.65 15.38 -8.41
C ILE A 155 -7.47 16.04 -9.54
N GLY A 156 -8.71 16.42 -9.26
CA GLY A 156 -9.63 16.98 -10.26
C GLY A 156 -10.43 15.93 -11.02
N SER A 157 -11.47 16.38 -11.72
CA SER A 157 -12.31 15.50 -12.53
C SER A 157 -11.50 14.79 -13.61
N TYR A 158 -11.93 13.57 -13.96
CA TYR A 158 -11.33 12.85 -15.07
C TYR A 158 -11.58 13.58 -16.38
N ASP A 159 -10.48 13.90 -17.05
CA ASP A 159 -10.41 14.36 -18.43
C ASP A 159 -9.17 13.71 -19.07
N GLU A 160 -9.23 13.35 -20.35
CA GLU A 160 -8.09 12.75 -21.05
C GLU A 160 -6.86 13.69 -21.11
N LYS A 161 -7.09 14.99 -20.98
CA LYS A 161 -6.05 16.02 -20.90
C LYS A 161 -5.52 16.25 -19.48
N ASN A 162 -6.18 15.69 -18.47
CA ASN A 162 -5.73 15.80 -17.08
C ASN A 162 -4.58 14.82 -16.81
N LYS A 163 -3.36 15.31 -16.98
CA LYS A 163 -2.11 14.54 -16.81
C LYS A 163 -1.93 13.97 -15.39
N LEU A 164 -2.66 14.46 -14.39
CA LEU A 164 -2.58 13.92 -13.04
C LEU A 164 -3.04 12.45 -12.97
N TYR A 165 -3.95 12.03 -13.86
CA TYR A 165 -4.33 10.61 -13.94
C TYR A 165 -3.18 9.73 -14.45
N ASP A 166 -2.30 10.25 -15.28
CA ASP A 166 -1.05 9.56 -15.68
C ASP A 166 -0.03 9.59 -14.54
N GLU A 167 0.21 10.76 -13.96
CA GLU A 167 1.22 10.97 -12.91
C GLU A 167 0.96 10.15 -11.64
N TYR A 168 -0.31 9.95 -11.28
CA TYR A 168 -0.71 9.16 -10.12
C TYR A 168 -0.99 7.69 -10.44
N SER A 169 -1.09 7.26 -11.70
CA SER A 169 -1.31 5.85 -12.05
C SER A 169 -0.06 5.00 -11.84
N PRO A 170 -0.08 3.99 -10.95
CA PRO A 170 1.07 3.12 -10.75
C PRO A 170 1.60 2.51 -12.04
N VAL A 171 0.72 2.05 -12.94
CA VAL A 171 1.12 1.41 -14.21
C VAL A 171 1.93 2.33 -15.12
N ASN A 172 1.75 3.64 -15.05
CA ASN A 172 2.43 4.60 -15.91
C ASN A 172 3.81 5.03 -15.38
N ASN A 173 4.12 4.71 -14.12
CA ASN A 173 5.30 5.25 -13.42
C ASN A 173 6.30 4.15 -12.96
N LEU A 174 6.15 2.93 -13.47
CA LEU A 174 6.99 1.78 -13.11
C LEU A 174 8.47 1.92 -13.49
N GLN A 175 8.81 2.86 -14.37
CA GLN A 175 10.20 3.09 -14.80
C GLN A 175 11.13 3.41 -13.61
N SER A 176 10.61 4.01 -12.55
CA SER A 176 11.37 4.30 -11.32
C SER A 176 11.89 3.05 -10.60
N LEU A 177 11.29 1.88 -10.88
CA LEU A 177 11.68 0.59 -10.31
C LEU A 177 12.61 -0.21 -11.22
N GLN A 178 12.84 0.23 -12.45
CA GLN A 178 13.66 -0.50 -13.42
C GLN A 178 15.11 -0.62 -12.95
N GLY A 179 15.64 -1.83 -12.96
CA GLY A 179 16.99 -2.11 -12.48
C GLY A 179 17.13 -2.21 -10.96
N LEU A 180 16.07 -1.92 -10.20
CA LEU A 180 16.08 -2.07 -8.75
C LEU A 180 15.67 -3.48 -8.33
N ASN A 181 16.38 -4.05 -7.34
CA ASN A 181 16.01 -5.33 -6.75
C ASN A 181 15.02 -5.12 -5.60
N LYS A 182 13.73 -4.99 -5.94
CA LYS A 182 12.63 -4.77 -4.99
C LYS A 182 11.69 -5.96 -4.94
N ALA A 183 11.22 -6.30 -3.76
CA ALA A 183 10.24 -7.37 -3.56
C ALA A 183 8.84 -6.87 -3.92
N LEU A 184 8.33 -7.24 -5.08
CA LEU A 184 7.00 -6.83 -5.55
C LEU A 184 6.08 -8.04 -5.65
N ILE A 185 4.92 -7.97 -4.99
CA ILE A 185 3.84 -8.95 -5.10
C ILE A 185 2.52 -8.23 -5.36
N PHE A 186 1.74 -8.72 -6.32
CA PHE A 186 0.37 -8.23 -6.49
C PHE A 186 -0.54 -9.32 -6.98
N ASP A 187 -1.79 -9.23 -6.58
CA ASP A 187 -2.78 -10.25 -6.88
C ASP A 187 -4.18 -9.63 -7.07
N THR A 188 -5.01 -10.36 -7.79
CA THR A 188 -6.40 -9.96 -8.06
C THR A 188 -7.22 -11.20 -8.33
N GLY A 189 -8.45 -11.24 -7.82
CA GLY A 189 -9.41 -12.26 -8.19
C GLY A 189 -9.81 -12.17 -9.66
N THR A 190 -9.98 -13.31 -10.33
CA THR A 190 -10.35 -13.35 -11.76
C THR A 190 -11.74 -12.80 -12.05
N GLU A 191 -12.62 -12.73 -11.02
CA GLU A 191 -13.96 -12.15 -11.07
C GLU A 191 -14.01 -10.71 -10.52
N ASP A 192 -12.83 -10.16 -10.13
CA ASP A 192 -12.71 -8.78 -9.67
C ASP A 192 -12.78 -7.82 -10.86
N TYR A 193 -13.60 -6.78 -10.75
CA TYR A 193 -13.70 -5.74 -11.79
C TYR A 193 -12.38 -4.99 -12.02
N LEU A 194 -11.41 -5.09 -11.11
CA LEU A 194 -10.07 -4.54 -11.24
C LEU A 194 -9.05 -5.51 -11.89
N TYR A 195 -9.46 -6.71 -12.23
CA TYR A 195 -8.58 -7.71 -12.80
C TYR A 195 -7.81 -7.18 -14.03
N ILE A 196 -8.48 -6.41 -14.88
CA ILE A 196 -7.85 -5.83 -16.07
C ILE A 196 -6.70 -4.87 -15.72
N THR A 197 -6.82 -4.09 -14.65
CA THR A 197 -5.76 -3.15 -14.23
C THR A 197 -4.52 -3.88 -13.74
N SER A 198 -4.69 -5.01 -13.07
CA SER A 198 -3.60 -5.88 -12.64
C SER A 198 -2.91 -6.55 -13.83
N LYS A 199 -3.66 -6.97 -14.85
CA LYS A 199 -3.06 -7.48 -16.10
C LYS A 199 -2.23 -6.42 -16.82
N GLN A 200 -2.72 -5.19 -16.91
CA GLN A 200 -1.99 -4.07 -17.50
C GLN A 200 -0.69 -3.78 -16.72
N PHE A 201 -0.77 -3.80 -15.40
CA PHE A 201 0.39 -3.61 -14.53
C PHE A 201 1.42 -4.74 -14.72
N ARG A 202 0.96 -6.00 -14.79
CA ARG A 202 1.80 -7.16 -15.07
C ARG A 202 2.53 -7.00 -16.42
N GLN A 203 1.79 -6.70 -17.49
CA GLN A 203 2.38 -6.49 -18.80
C GLN A 203 3.46 -5.41 -18.77
N LYS A 204 3.21 -4.31 -18.07
CA LYS A 204 4.18 -3.22 -17.94
C LYS A 204 5.43 -3.63 -17.15
N CYS A 205 5.28 -4.47 -16.12
CA CYS A 205 6.44 -5.05 -15.41
C CYS A 205 7.28 -5.89 -16.36
N ASP A 206 6.65 -6.74 -17.16
CA ASP A 206 7.34 -7.61 -18.14
C ASP A 206 8.07 -6.78 -19.21
N ASP A 207 7.43 -5.77 -19.78
CA ASP A 207 8.00 -4.84 -20.77
C ASP A 207 9.26 -4.13 -20.25
N LEU A 208 9.23 -3.74 -18.98
CA LEU A 208 10.33 -3.05 -18.29
C LEU A 208 11.35 -4.01 -17.63
N LYS A 209 11.13 -5.32 -17.74
CA LYS A 209 11.95 -6.35 -17.09
C LYS A 209 12.04 -6.18 -15.56
N ILE A 210 10.95 -5.73 -14.95
CA ILE A 210 10.83 -5.59 -13.50
C ILE A 210 10.35 -6.94 -12.95
N LYS A 211 11.12 -7.51 -12.03
CA LYS A 211 10.74 -8.74 -11.34
C LYS A 211 9.58 -8.47 -10.39
N ALA A 212 8.47 -9.17 -10.56
CA ALA A 212 7.31 -9.09 -9.70
C ALA A 212 6.56 -10.43 -9.66
N THR A 213 6.06 -10.80 -8.50
CA THR A 213 5.18 -11.96 -8.33
C THR A 213 3.75 -11.51 -8.58
N TYR A 214 3.11 -12.09 -9.59
CA TYR A 214 1.69 -11.86 -9.89
C TYR A 214 0.88 -13.12 -9.66
N VAL A 215 -0.21 -12.99 -8.88
CA VAL A 215 -1.15 -14.08 -8.61
C VAL A 215 -2.54 -13.70 -9.12
N ALA A 216 -3.10 -14.53 -10.00
CA ALA A 216 -4.51 -14.47 -10.41
C ALA A 216 -5.18 -15.77 -9.99
N GLN A 217 -6.24 -15.69 -9.22
CA GLN A 217 -6.97 -16.86 -8.73
C GLN A 217 -8.47 -16.54 -8.62
N PRO A 218 -9.37 -17.57 -8.59
CA PRO A 218 -10.79 -17.31 -8.45
C PRO A 218 -11.13 -16.45 -7.25
N GLY A 219 -12.05 -15.49 -7.42
CA GLY A 219 -12.54 -14.57 -6.41
C GLY A 219 -12.80 -13.18 -6.95
N GLY A 220 -13.60 -12.42 -6.21
CA GLY A 220 -14.00 -11.06 -6.55
C GLY A 220 -13.40 -10.01 -5.61
N HIS A 221 -13.88 -8.76 -5.73
CA HIS A 221 -13.45 -7.62 -4.91
C HIS A 221 -14.04 -7.67 -3.50
N THR A 222 -13.57 -8.60 -2.66
CA THR A 222 -14.18 -8.90 -1.37
C THR A 222 -13.15 -9.09 -0.25
N GLY A 223 -13.59 -8.82 1.00
CA GLY A 223 -12.78 -9.11 2.20
C GLY A 223 -12.40 -10.58 2.33
N GLY A 224 -13.26 -11.50 1.86
CA GLY A 224 -12.97 -12.93 1.86
C GLY A 224 -11.83 -13.33 0.92
N TYR A 225 -11.65 -12.60 -0.19
CA TYR A 225 -10.48 -12.74 -1.05
C TYR A 225 -9.24 -12.15 -0.36
N TRP A 226 -9.34 -10.92 0.13
CA TRP A 226 -8.22 -10.18 0.72
C TRP A 226 -7.66 -10.85 1.98
N SER A 227 -8.51 -11.49 2.80
CA SER A 227 -8.09 -12.21 3.99
C SER A 227 -7.15 -13.38 3.69
N LYS A 228 -7.33 -14.03 2.53
CA LYS A 228 -6.46 -15.12 2.07
C LYS A 228 -5.20 -14.59 1.38
N SER A 229 -5.35 -13.55 0.58
CA SER A 229 -4.26 -12.93 -0.17
C SER A 229 -3.19 -12.34 0.75
N ILE A 230 -3.60 -11.62 1.81
CA ILE A 230 -2.65 -10.96 2.69
C ILE A 230 -1.67 -11.92 3.37
N LEU A 231 -2.08 -13.15 3.64
CA LEU A 231 -1.20 -14.19 4.21
C LEU A 231 -0.01 -14.48 3.30
N LYS A 232 -0.27 -14.53 1.97
CA LYS A 232 0.79 -14.74 0.96
C LYS A 232 1.73 -13.54 0.86
N HIS A 233 1.23 -12.31 1.10
CA HIS A 233 2.09 -11.13 1.13
C HIS A 233 3.08 -11.18 2.30
N PHE A 234 2.62 -11.57 3.49
CA PHE A 234 3.50 -11.70 4.65
C PHE A 234 4.54 -12.80 4.46
N GLU A 235 4.14 -13.96 3.94
CA GLU A 235 5.05 -15.04 3.56
C GLU A 235 6.10 -14.54 2.57
N PHE A 236 5.67 -13.95 1.46
CA PHE A 236 6.53 -13.39 0.43
C PHE A 236 7.53 -12.36 0.99
N PHE A 237 7.11 -11.43 1.84
CA PHE A 237 8.01 -10.45 2.43
C PHE A 237 9.04 -11.10 3.36
N SER A 238 8.65 -12.13 4.10
CA SER A 238 9.58 -12.86 4.98
C SER A 238 10.69 -13.57 4.21
N GLU A 239 10.40 -14.04 2.99
CA GLU A 239 11.38 -14.66 2.09
C GLU A 239 12.31 -13.64 1.42
N HIS A 240 11.95 -12.35 1.45
CA HIS A 240 12.69 -11.26 0.80
C HIS A 240 13.35 -10.30 1.80
N LEU A 241 13.52 -10.73 3.05
CA LEU A 241 14.26 -9.94 4.03
C LEU A 241 15.73 -9.80 3.61
N LYS A 242 16.22 -8.58 3.66
CA LYS A 242 17.65 -8.29 3.48
C LYS A 242 18.39 -8.67 4.75
N LYS A 243 19.45 -9.42 4.61
CA LYS A 243 20.37 -9.81 5.69
C LYS A 243 21.31 -8.68 6.06
#